data_22cff9b502a5faf6296acd8250e9fb8b
#
_entry.id   22cff9b502a5faf6296acd8250e9fb8b
#
_cell.length_a   1.000
_cell.length_b   1.000
_cell.length_c   1.000
_cell.angle_alpha   90.00
_cell.angle_beta   90.00
_cell.angle_gamma   90.00
#
_symmetry.space_group_name_H-M   'P 1'
#
loop_
_entity.id
_entity.type
_entity.pdbx_description
1 polymer ?
#
loop_
_entity_poly.entity_id
_entity_poly.type
_entity_poly.pdbx_seq_one_letter_code
_entity_poly.pdbx_strand_id
1 'polypeptide(L)'
;MHRVYLDNNATTPVLPEVFETMRPYFDERFGNASSIHHHGQETRAAVEDARESVAALLGCTAAEIVFTSGGTESDNLAISGWVAAGDHVITSSIEHHAVLHACKHLEKLGCEVTILPVDGRGIVDPSDVLRALRPNTKLISVMMANNETGVLQPVEEIGKIASESQVLFHTDAVQAAAKVPIDVRKLGCDALSISGHKIHAPQGVGALYVKKGTRIQPLFHGGRHERSRRAGTENVPGIVGLGKAAQMAKEGLDRGDDKKMAAMRDRLEQGILAQVNEAGVNGANAPRVPNTSNIHFDHIEGESLVIALDLKRLAVSTGAACSSGAIEPSHVLIAMGLRPEQARASIRFSLGKQTTEADIEFALGLVPETVARLRALSPRYTKQTVST
;
A
#
# COMPACT_ATOMS: atom_id res chain seq x y z
N MET A 1 -0.87 -26.71 15.03
CA MET A 1 -1.52 -26.74 13.72
C MET A 1 -1.27 -25.40 13.02
N HIS A 2 -0.73 -25.42 11.81
CA HIS A 2 -0.36 -24.24 11.03
C HIS A 2 -1.60 -23.43 10.58
N ARG A 3 -1.54 -22.09 10.67
CA ARG A 3 -2.52 -21.15 10.09
C ARG A 3 -1.88 -20.52 8.85
N VAL A 4 -2.59 -20.52 7.75
CA VAL A 4 -2.16 -19.88 6.50
C VAL A 4 -2.60 -18.42 6.51
N TYR A 5 -1.65 -17.50 6.23
CA TYR A 5 -1.90 -16.07 6.24
C TYR A 5 -1.68 -15.49 4.82
N LEU A 6 -2.77 -15.16 4.15
CA LEU A 6 -2.80 -14.55 2.83
C LEU A 6 -3.45 -13.14 2.87
N ASP A 7 -3.14 -12.36 3.92
CA ASP A 7 -3.60 -10.97 4.08
C ASP A 7 -2.44 -9.99 4.31
N ASN A 8 -1.32 -10.19 3.61
CA ASN A 8 -0.10 -9.39 3.79
C ASN A 8 -0.24 -7.94 3.31
N ASN A 9 -1.26 -7.60 2.52
CA ASN A 9 -1.56 -6.20 2.20
C ASN A 9 -2.22 -5.44 3.37
N ALA A 10 -2.83 -6.12 4.33
CA ALA A 10 -3.34 -5.49 5.56
C ALA A 10 -2.19 -5.16 6.52
N THR A 11 -1.34 -6.14 6.80
CA THR A 11 -0.09 -6.00 7.57
C THR A 11 0.79 -7.22 7.34
N THR A 12 2.09 -7.09 7.55
CA THR A 12 3.01 -8.23 7.49
C THR A 12 3.58 -8.52 8.88
N PRO A 13 3.92 -9.77 9.19
CA PRO A 13 4.68 -10.07 10.41
C PRO A 13 6.07 -9.43 10.32
N VAL A 14 6.60 -8.99 11.46
CA VAL A 14 7.99 -8.55 11.56
C VAL A 14 8.89 -9.78 11.37
N LEU A 15 9.88 -9.67 10.48
CA LEU A 15 10.83 -10.77 10.27
C LEU A 15 11.74 -10.95 11.51
N PRO A 16 12.15 -12.18 11.81
CA PRO A 16 13.05 -12.46 12.96
C PRO A 16 14.32 -11.60 12.92
N GLU A 17 14.94 -11.44 11.75
CA GLU A 17 16.16 -10.65 11.58
C GLU A 17 15.93 -9.16 11.83
N VAL A 18 14.74 -8.66 11.49
CA VAL A 18 14.32 -7.28 11.78
C VAL A 18 14.12 -7.12 13.30
N PHE A 19 13.39 -8.04 13.92
CA PHE A 19 13.14 -8.01 15.36
C PHE A 19 14.44 -8.04 16.18
N GLU A 20 15.37 -8.96 15.86
CA GLU A 20 16.67 -9.05 16.54
C GLU A 20 17.51 -7.78 16.35
N THR A 21 17.43 -7.12 15.19
CA THR A 21 18.12 -5.85 14.96
C THR A 21 17.52 -4.71 15.80
N MET A 22 16.23 -4.72 16.06
CA MET A 22 15.54 -3.71 16.88
C MET A 22 15.78 -3.89 18.38
N ARG A 23 15.91 -5.15 18.86
CA ARG A 23 15.90 -5.51 20.26
C ARG A 23 16.86 -4.69 21.15
N PRO A 24 18.15 -4.45 20.78
CA PRO A 24 19.07 -3.69 21.61
C PRO A 24 18.64 -2.24 21.88
N TYR A 25 17.80 -1.66 21.02
CA TYR A 25 17.37 -0.26 21.14
C TYR A 25 16.21 -0.05 22.13
N PHE A 26 15.72 -1.11 22.75
CA PHE A 26 14.71 -1.00 23.80
C PHE A 26 15.31 -0.94 25.22
N ASP A 27 16.53 -1.46 25.43
CA ASP A 27 17.15 -1.58 26.74
C ASP A 27 18.65 -1.20 26.78
N GLU A 28 19.46 -1.71 25.89
CA GLU A 28 20.92 -1.51 25.89
C GLU A 28 21.34 -0.19 25.24
N ARG A 29 20.72 0.15 24.08
CA ARG A 29 21.04 1.30 23.20
C ARG A 29 19.90 2.29 23.12
N PHE A 30 19.35 2.68 24.27
CA PHE A 30 18.11 3.47 24.41
C PHE A 30 18.30 4.99 24.27
N GLY A 31 19.47 5.46 23.89
CA GLY A 31 19.81 6.89 23.84
C GLY A 31 18.88 7.73 22.95
N ASN A 32 18.67 9.01 23.32
CA ASN A 32 18.01 9.97 22.45
C ASN A 32 18.98 10.44 21.36
N ALA A 33 18.63 10.27 20.09
CA ALA A 33 19.49 10.59 18.94
C ALA A 33 19.85 12.09 18.82
N SER A 34 19.14 12.97 19.54
CA SER A 34 19.47 14.39 19.62
C SER A 34 20.51 14.74 20.67
N SER A 35 20.88 13.79 21.57
CA SER A 35 21.85 14.02 22.64
C SER A 35 23.30 13.98 22.10
N ILE A 36 24.17 14.80 22.71
CA ILE A 36 25.58 14.91 22.28
C ILE A 36 26.50 13.87 22.93
N HIS A 37 26.04 13.19 24.00
CA HIS A 37 26.79 12.15 24.68
C HIS A 37 26.79 10.82 23.93
N HIS A 38 27.63 9.87 24.35
CA HIS A 38 27.86 8.60 23.66
C HIS A 38 26.57 7.85 23.28
N HIS A 39 25.63 7.66 24.20
CA HIS A 39 24.36 6.98 23.91
C HIS A 39 23.55 7.67 22.81
N GLY A 40 23.54 9.01 22.76
CA GLY A 40 22.84 9.75 21.71
C GLY A 40 23.55 9.64 20.36
N GLN A 41 24.88 9.64 20.35
CA GLN A 41 25.66 9.47 19.12
C GLN A 41 25.49 8.07 18.51
N GLU A 42 25.47 7.04 19.36
CA GLU A 42 25.25 5.65 18.94
C GLU A 42 23.87 5.47 18.29
N THR A 43 22.81 6.00 18.90
CA THR A 43 21.46 5.91 18.35
C THR A 43 21.30 6.77 17.09
N ARG A 44 21.97 7.95 17.03
CA ARG A 44 22.00 8.77 15.82
C ARG A 44 22.64 8.04 14.65
N ALA A 45 23.78 7.38 14.87
CA ALA A 45 24.43 6.57 13.83
C ALA A 45 23.47 5.50 13.29
N ALA A 46 22.79 4.77 14.18
CA ALA A 46 21.84 3.75 13.77
C ALA A 46 20.62 4.31 12.98
N VAL A 47 20.15 5.51 13.33
CA VAL A 47 19.10 6.19 12.56
C VAL A 47 19.58 6.58 11.17
N GLU A 48 20.82 7.07 11.04
CA GLU A 48 21.37 7.44 9.72
C GLU A 48 21.67 6.20 8.87
N ASP A 49 22.18 5.09 9.43
CA ASP A 49 22.36 3.80 8.73
C ASP A 49 21.03 3.26 8.19
N ALA A 50 19.96 3.34 9.01
CA ALA A 50 18.61 2.97 8.58
C ALA A 50 18.09 3.87 7.45
N ARG A 51 18.41 5.17 7.51
CA ARG A 51 18.04 6.15 6.49
C ARG A 51 18.73 5.84 5.15
N GLU A 52 20.00 5.45 5.18
CA GLU A 52 20.74 5.01 3.98
C GLU A 52 20.12 3.76 3.36
N SER A 53 19.71 2.79 4.19
CA SER A 53 19.06 1.56 3.73
C SER A 53 17.71 1.84 3.05
N VAL A 54 16.91 2.73 3.61
CA VAL A 54 15.64 3.17 2.99
C VAL A 54 15.90 3.94 1.69
N ALA A 55 16.88 4.82 1.69
CA ALA A 55 17.27 5.57 0.49
C ALA A 55 17.75 4.65 -0.64
N ALA A 56 18.51 3.61 -0.32
CA ALA A 56 18.95 2.60 -1.28
C ALA A 56 17.80 1.79 -1.88
N LEU A 57 16.75 1.49 -1.09
CA LEU A 57 15.55 0.81 -1.59
C LEU A 57 14.78 1.67 -2.60
N LEU A 58 14.77 3.00 -2.40
CA LEU A 58 14.00 3.96 -3.22
C LEU A 58 14.82 4.60 -4.36
N GLY A 59 16.13 4.36 -4.43
CA GLY A 59 17.02 4.95 -5.44
C GLY A 59 17.30 6.44 -5.21
N CYS A 60 17.36 6.89 -3.94
CA CYS A 60 17.59 8.30 -3.58
C CYS A 60 18.77 8.47 -2.62
N THR A 61 18.97 9.67 -2.10
CA THR A 61 19.97 9.96 -1.05
C THR A 61 19.34 9.99 0.33
N ALA A 62 20.10 9.66 1.37
CA ALA A 62 19.64 9.70 2.76
C ALA A 62 19.06 11.06 3.17
N ALA A 63 19.57 12.17 2.59
CA ALA A 63 19.07 13.52 2.87
C ALA A 63 17.62 13.75 2.42
N GLU A 64 17.12 12.93 1.52
CA GLU A 64 15.77 13.00 0.95
C GLU A 64 14.74 12.16 1.72
N ILE A 65 15.18 11.38 2.70
CA ILE A 65 14.28 10.56 3.55
C ILE A 65 13.87 11.36 4.79
N VAL A 66 12.58 11.28 5.13
CA VAL A 66 11.95 11.79 6.36
C VAL A 66 11.25 10.62 7.03
N PHE A 67 11.64 10.25 8.25
CA PHE A 67 10.93 9.22 9.00
C PHE A 67 9.62 9.75 9.56
N THR A 68 8.59 8.91 9.49
CA THR A 68 7.22 9.17 9.92
C THR A 68 6.71 8.01 10.76
N SER A 69 5.48 8.11 11.27
CA SER A 69 4.84 7.00 11.99
C SER A 69 4.20 5.94 11.08
N GLY A 70 4.16 6.16 9.76
CA GLY A 70 3.57 5.24 8.79
C GLY A 70 3.10 5.93 7.52
N GLY A 71 2.47 5.17 6.62
CA GLY A 71 1.97 5.67 5.34
C GLY A 71 0.99 6.82 5.49
N THR A 72 0.03 6.73 6.41
CA THR A 72 -0.96 7.77 6.63
C THR A 72 -0.33 9.12 7.02
N GLU A 73 0.69 9.13 7.89
CA GLU A 73 1.41 10.38 8.20
C GLU A 73 2.18 10.87 6.98
N SER A 74 2.83 9.98 6.23
CA SER A 74 3.59 10.33 5.04
C SER A 74 2.70 10.97 3.97
N ASP A 75 1.54 10.36 3.67
CA ASP A 75 0.57 10.89 2.70
C ASP A 75 0.03 12.26 3.12
N ASN A 76 -0.38 12.39 4.38
CA ASN A 76 -0.86 13.66 4.91
C ASN A 76 0.22 14.74 4.89
N LEU A 77 1.47 14.39 5.22
CA LEU A 77 2.59 15.34 5.16
C LEU A 77 2.84 15.81 3.73
N ALA A 78 2.87 14.90 2.75
CA ALA A 78 3.04 15.25 1.34
C ALA A 78 1.89 16.13 0.82
N ILE A 79 0.65 15.76 1.12
CA ILE A 79 -0.54 16.44 0.60
C ILE A 79 -0.72 17.80 1.28
N SER A 80 -0.76 17.84 2.62
CA SER A 80 -1.05 19.07 3.36
C SER A 80 0.17 19.98 3.50
N GLY A 81 1.38 19.45 3.37
CA GLY A 81 2.62 20.23 3.50
C GLY A 81 2.94 21.13 2.29
N TRP A 82 2.19 20.99 1.20
CA TRP A 82 2.43 21.76 -0.02
C TRP A 82 1.26 22.62 -0.50
N VAL A 83 0.06 22.35 0.00
CA VAL A 83 -1.19 22.89 -0.53
C VAL A 83 -1.79 23.89 0.45
N ALA A 84 -2.28 25.02 -0.06
CA ALA A 84 -2.94 26.08 0.68
C ALA A 84 -4.30 26.44 0.05
N ALA A 85 -5.11 27.20 0.75
CA ALA A 85 -6.41 27.68 0.23
C ALA A 85 -6.25 28.36 -1.13
N GLY A 86 -7.10 28.01 -2.08
CA GLY A 86 -7.05 28.47 -3.47
C GLY A 86 -6.22 27.59 -4.42
N ASP A 87 -5.41 26.66 -3.90
CA ASP A 87 -4.68 25.69 -4.71
C ASP A 87 -5.61 24.57 -5.20
N HIS A 88 -5.23 23.95 -6.32
CA HIS A 88 -5.91 22.78 -6.88
C HIS A 88 -5.07 21.52 -6.72
N VAL A 89 -5.72 20.40 -6.35
CA VAL A 89 -5.13 19.07 -6.20
C VAL A 89 -5.81 18.11 -7.16
N ILE A 90 -5.02 17.27 -7.83
CA ILE A 90 -5.50 16.16 -8.66
C ILE A 90 -5.16 14.87 -7.95
N THR A 91 -6.15 13.97 -7.79
CA THR A 91 -5.96 12.64 -7.20
C THR A 91 -6.84 11.60 -7.91
N SER A 92 -6.71 10.31 -7.59
CA SER A 92 -7.50 9.26 -8.23
C SER A 92 -8.64 8.74 -7.36
N SER A 93 -9.65 8.14 -8.00
CA SER A 93 -10.82 7.55 -7.31
C SER A 93 -10.50 6.25 -6.57
N ILE A 94 -9.31 5.68 -6.77
CA ILE A 94 -8.89 4.40 -6.17
C ILE A 94 -7.84 4.56 -5.07
N GLU A 95 -7.57 5.79 -4.62
CA GLU A 95 -6.60 6.06 -3.56
C GLU A 95 -6.98 5.41 -2.23
N HIS A 96 -5.97 5.19 -1.40
CA HIS A 96 -6.19 4.86 0.01
C HIS A 96 -6.89 6.01 0.75
N HIS A 97 -7.69 5.70 1.76
CA HIS A 97 -8.41 6.72 2.55
C HIS A 97 -7.50 7.77 3.18
N ALA A 98 -6.21 7.48 3.41
CA ALA A 98 -5.23 8.46 3.88
C ALA A 98 -5.06 9.63 2.90
N VAL A 99 -5.15 9.37 1.60
CA VAL A 99 -5.09 10.37 0.52
C VAL A 99 -6.48 11.01 0.32
N LEU A 100 -7.53 10.20 0.13
CA LEU A 100 -8.88 10.73 -0.15
C LEU A 100 -9.41 11.61 0.98
N HIS A 101 -9.20 11.22 2.24
CA HIS A 101 -9.66 12.02 3.37
C HIS A 101 -8.79 13.26 3.60
N ALA A 102 -7.49 13.22 3.29
CA ALA A 102 -6.64 14.40 3.29
C ALA A 102 -7.12 15.42 2.23
N CYS A 103 -7.40 14.97 1.00
CA CYS A 103 -7.97 15.81 -0.06
C CYS A 103 -9.33 16.39 0.35
N LYS A 104 -10.24 15.56 0.91
CA LYS A 104 -11.53 16.01 1.41
C LYS A 104 -11.41 17.03 2.57
N HIS A 105 -10.35 16.92 3.38
CA HIS A 105 -10.05 17.94 4.40
C HIS A 105 -9.60 19.25 3.77
N LEU A 106 -8.74 19.20 2.76
CA LEU A 106 -8.28 20.38 2.04
C LEU A 106 -9.43 21.13 1.34
N GLU A 107 -10.44 20.45 0.80
CA GLU A 107 -11.65 21.10 0.26
C GLU A 107 -12.34 21.99 1.31
N LYS A 108 -12.44 21.49 2.56
CA LYS A 108 -13.01 22.31 3.68
C LYS A 108 -12.15 23.52 4.03
N LEU A 109 -10.86 23.50 3.67
CA LEU A 109 -9.92 24.60 3.87
C LEU A 109 -9.85 25.54 2.67
N GLY A 110 -10.69 25.34 1.64
CA GLY A 110 -10.80 26.21 0.47
C GLY A 110 -9.89 25.82 -0.70
N CYS A 111 -9.41 24.59 -0.74
CA CYS A 111 -8.73 24.03 -1.93
C CYS A 111 -9.75 23.46 -2.91
N GLU A 112 -9.35 23.37 -4.18
CA GLU A 112 -10.10 22.64 -5.18
C GLU A 112 -9.52 21.22 -5.35
N VAL A 113 -10.38 20.21 -5.53
CA VAL A 113 -9.92 18.82 -5.75
C VAL A 113 -10.58 18.25 -6.99
N THR A 114 -9.77 17.66 -7.87
CA THR A 114 -10.25 16.84 -8.99
C THR A 114 -9.90 15.38 -8.73
N ILE A 115 -10.93 14.52 -8.69
CA ILE A 115 -10.80 13.08 -8.54
C ILE A 115 -10.89 12.43 -9.93
N LEU A 116 -9.81 11.84 -10.40
CA LEU A 116 -9.73 11.17 -11.69
C LEU A 116 -10.42 9.81 -11.65
N PRO A 117 -11.16 9.43 -12.71
CA PRO A 117 -11.68 8.08 -12.86
C PRO A 117 -10.55 7.08 -13.17
N VAL A 118 -10.89 5.81 -13.12
CA VAL A 118 -10.07 4.71 -13.63
C VAL A 118 -10.86 3.89 -14.67
N ASP A 119 -10.15 3.15 -15.52
CA ASP A 119 -10.78 2.19 -16.43
C ASP A 119 -11.22 0.91 -15.69
N GLY A 120 -11.89 -0.02 -16.39
CA GLY A 120 -12.32 -1.30 -15.81
C GLY A 120 -11.19 -2.21 -15.32
N ARG A 121 -9.93 -1.89 -15.65
CA ARG A 121 -8.73 -2.57 -15.12
C ARG A 121 -8.20 -1.89 -13.86
N GLY A 122 -8.74 -0.73 -13.48
CA GLY A 122 -8.30 0.06 -12.34
C GLY A 122 -7.09 0.96 -12.64
N ILE A 123 -6.92 1.38 -13.89
CA ILE A 123 -5.79 2.22 -14.33
C ILE A 123 -6.29 3.63 -14.61
N VAL A 124 -5.60 4.64 -14.07
CA VAL A 124 -5.76 6.05 -14.41
C VAL A 124 -5.19 6.30 -15.81
N ASP A 125 -5.95 6.97 -16.68
CA ASP A 125 -5.41 7.44 -17.97
C ASP A 125 -4.55 8.70 -17.76
N PRO A 126 -3.25 8.68 -18.09
CA PRO A 126 -2.39 9.87 -17.97
C PRO A 126 -2.94 11.10 -18.73
N SER A 127 -3.72 10.90 -19.80
CA SER A 127 -4.35 12.00 -20.52
C SER A 127 -5.45 12.70 -19.71
N ASP A 128 -6.08 12.01 -18.74
CA ASP A 128 -7.03 12.63 -17.80
C ASP A 128 -6.30 13.56 -16.82
N VAL A 129 -5.08 13.19 -16.41
CA VAL A 129 -4.24 14.07 -15.59
C VAL A 129 -3.97 15.37 -16.34
N LEU A 130 -3.55 15.26 -17.61
CA LEU A 130 -3.25 16.43 -18.46
C LEU A 130 -4.49 17.32 -18.65
N ARG A 131 -5.66 16.72 -18.88
CA ARG A 131 -6.93 17.46 -19.03
C ARG A 131 -7.41 18.13 -17.76
N ALA A 132 -7.06 17.58 -16.59
CA ALA A 132 -7.44 18.11 -15.28
C ALA A 132 -6.56 19.28 -14.81
N LEU A 133 -5.41 19.53 -15.44
CA LEU A 133 -4.52 20.62 -15.06
C LEU A 133 -5.19 21.98 -15.18
N ARG A 134 -4.95 22.85 -14.19
CA ARG A 134 -5.44 24.23 -14.10
C ARG A 134 -4.28 25.17 -13.76
N PRO A 135 -4.40 26.47 -13.99
CA PRO A 135 -3.34 27.43 -13.62
C PRO A 135 -2.96 27.42 -12.13
N ASN A 136 -3.90 27.04 -11.25
CA ASN A 136 -3.71 26.91 -9.82
C ASN A 136 -3.44 25.45 -9.39
N THR A 137 -3.18 24.51 -10.29
CA THR A 137 -2.83 23.13 -9.92
C THR A 137 -1.48 23.12 -9.20
N LYS A 138 -1.48 22.70 -7.95
CA LYS A 138 -0.32 22.65 -7.07
C LYS A 138 0.26 21.26 -6.90
N LEU A 139 -0.61 20.24 -6.86
CA LEU A 139 -0.23 18.88 -6.52
C LEU A 139 -1.01 17.87 -7.37
N ILE A 140 -0.30 16.86 -7.85
CA ILE A 140 -0.86 15.60 -8.34
C ILE A 140 -0.49 14.53 -7.33
N SER A 141 -1.47 13.74 -6.86
CA SER A 141 -1.23 12.61 -5.94
C SER A 141 -1.94 11.38 -6.47
N VAL A 142 -1.18 10.42 -7.01
CA VAL A 142 -1.69 9.15 -7.55
C VAL A 142 -0.85 8.02 -7.00
N MET A 143 -1.50 7.02 -6.38
CA MET A 143 -0.82 5.87 -5.79
C MET A 143 -0.05 5.06 -6.85
N MET A 144 1.04 4.42 -6.45
CA MET A 144 1.84 3.57 -7.34
C MET A 144 1.22 2.19 -7.54
N ALA A 145 0.61 1.63 -6.48
CA ALA A 145 -0.04 0.32 -6.50
C ALA A 145 -1.28 0.30 -5.62
N ASN A 146 -2.38 -0.20 -6.16
CA ASN A 146 -3.61 -0.28 -5.39
C ASN A 146 -3.56 -1.40 -4.33
N ASN A 147 -3.99 -1.10 -3.13
CA ASN A 147 -3.94 -2.02 -1.98
C ASN A 147 -4.95 -3.16 -2.04
N GLU A 148 -6.00 -3.07 -2.85
CA GLU A 148 -7.04 -4.09 -2.98
C GLU A 148 -6.78 -5.02 -4.17
N THR A 149 -6.49 -4.45 -5.35
CA THR A 149 -6.32 -5.20 -6.60
C THR A 149 -4.86 -5.50 -6.94
N GLY A 150 -3.93 -4.75 -6.36
CA GLY A 150 -2.51 -4.81 -6.70
C GLY A 150 -2.15 -4.12 -8.02
N VAL A 151 -3.09 -3.50 -8.70
CA VAL A 151 -2.87 -2.84 -10.00
C VAL A 151 -1.88 -1.69 -9.86
N LEU A 152 -0.86 -1.70 -10.73
CA LEU A 152 0.15 -0.66 -10.83
C LEU A 152 -0.37 0.49 -11.70
N GLN A 153 -0.14 1.72 -11.25
CA GLN A 153 -0.51 2.92 -11.99
C GLN A 153 0.64 3.41 -12.89
N PRO A 154 0.36 4.16 -13.96
CA PRO A 154 1.36 4.68 -14.89
C PRO A 154 2.10 5.89 -14.31
N VAL A 155 2.71 5.73 -13.13
CA VAL A 155 3.30 6.84 -12.33
C VAL A 155 4.50 7.49 -13.02
N GLU A 156 5.25 6.79 -13.88
CA GLU A 156 6.33 7.38 -14.67
C GLU A 156 5.80 8.39 -15.70
N GLU A 157 4.69 8.05 -16.39
CA GLU A 157 4.06 8.94 -17.34
C GLU A 157 3.43 10.16 -16.65
N ILE A 158 2.78 9.93 -15.49
CA ILE A 158 2.21 10.99 -14.66
C ILE A 158 3.31 11.93 -14.14
N GLY A 159 4.43 11.37 -13.67
CA GLY A 159 5.58 12.15 -13.22
C GLY A 159 6.18 13.04 -14.31
N LYS A 160 6.21 12.55 -15.56
CA LYS A 160 6.62 13.35 -16.71
C LYS A 160 5.66 14.52 -16.96
N ILE A 161 4.35 14.27 -16.95
CA ILE A 161 3.32 15.32 -17.09
C ILE A 161 3.47 16.37 -15.98
N ALA A 162 3.62 15.94 -14.73
CA ALA A 162 3.81 16.83 -13.59
C ALA A 162 5.06 17.71 -13.75
N SER A 163 6.18 17.11 -14.15
CA SER A 163 7.44 17.82 -14.37
C SER A 163 7.35 18.86 -15.51
N GLU A 164 6.76 18.48 -16.65
CA GLU A 164 6.56 19.36 -17.80
C GLU A 164 5.61 20.54 -17.45
N SER A 165 4.65 20.31 -16.58
CA SER A 165 3.68 21.30 -16.11
C SER A 165 4.14 22.08 -14.88
N GLN A 166 5.32 21.79 -14.33
CA GLN A 166 5.87 22.38 -13.10
C GLN A 166 4.96 22.23 -11.86
N VAL A 167 4.22 21.12 -11.80
CA VAL A 167 3.32 20.74 -10.70
C VAL A 167 4.02 19.70 -9.83
N LEU A 168 3.88 19.78 -8.50
CA LEU A 168 4.43 18.79 -7.58
C LEU A 168 3.73 17.44 -7.76
N PHE A 169 4.50 16.35 -7.69
CA PHE A 169 3.98 15.00 -7.80
C PHE A 169 4.31 14.15 -6.57
N HIS A 170 3.26 13.65 -5.92
CA HIS A 170 3.32 12.68 -4.84
C HIS A 170 2.77 11.33 -5.31
N THR A 171 3.38 10.23 -4.86
CA THR A 171 2.85 8.88 -5.04
C THR A 171 2.85 8.09 -3.74
N ASP A 172 1.69 7.51 -3.38
CA ASP A 172 1.62 6.50 -2.32
C ASP A 172 2.17 5.17 -2.86
N ALA A 173 3.39 4.82 -2.43
CA ALA A 173 4.06 3.57 -2.79
C ALA A 173 4.00 2.53 -1.67
N VAL A 174 3.14 2.68 -0.68
CA VAL A 174 3.01 1.78 0.48
C VAL A 174 2.79 0.32 0.05
N GLN A 175 2.07 0.09 -1.04
CA GLN A 175 1.84 -1.26 -1.56
C GLN A 175 2.83 -1.66 -2.67
N ALA A 176 3.64 -0.75 -3.19
CA ALA A 176 4.64 -1.03 -4.21
C ALA A 176 6.03 -1.34 -3.61
N ALA A 177 6.39 -0.62 -2.53
CA ALA A 177 7.68 -0.79 -1.87
C ALA A 177 7.93 -2.27 -1.47
N ALA A 178 9.16 -2.73 -1.71
CA ALA A 178 9.61 -4.12 -1.51
C ALA A 178 8.93 -5.18 -2.39
N LYS A 179 8.00 -4.81 -3.26
CA LYS A 179 7.27 -5.73 -4.16
C LYS A 179 7.68 -5.54 -5.61
N VAL A 180 7.98 -4.30 -6.00
CA VAL A 180 8.52 -3.95 -7.31
C VAL A 180 9.73 -3.02 -7.14
N PRO A 181 10.68 -3.00 -8.09
CA PRO A 181 11.77 -2.04 -8.09
C PRO A 181 11.24 -0.60 -8.13
N ILE A 182 11.80 0.27 -7.29
CA ILE A 182 11.49 1.70 -7.25
C ILE A 182 12.76 2.49 -7.52
N ASP A 183 12.67 3.47 -8.42
CA ASP A 183 13.67 4.50 -8.64
C ASP A 183 12.95 5.85 -8.74
N VAL A 184 12.96 6.62 -7.65
CA VAL A 184 12.25 7.91 -7.57
C VAL A 184 12.69 8.91 -8.63
N ARG A 185 13.90 8.77 -9.18
CA ARG A 185 14.40 9.64 -10.25
C ARG A 185 13.73 9.33 -11.57
N LYS A 186 13.49 8.04 -11.87
CA LYS A 186 12.74 7.60 -13.06
C LYS A 186 11.25 7.93 -12.93
N LEU A 187 10.70 7.77 -11.72
CA LEU A 187 9.31 8.13 -11.44
C LEU A 187 9.07 9.65 -11.58
N GLY A 188 10.10 10.48 -11.43
CA GLY A 188 9.98 11.93 -11.50
C GLY A 188 9.13 12.54 -10.38
N CYS A 189 8.89 11.82 -9.27
CA CYS A 189 8.10 12.30 -8.16
C CYS A 189 8.89 13.24 -7.25
N ASP A 190 8.18 14.16 -6.60
CA ASP A 190 8.72 15.09 -5.59
C ASP A 190 8.56 14.54 -4.18
N ALA A 191 7.58 13.62 -3.96
CA ALA A 191 7.49 12.82 -2.75
C ALA A 191 6.96 11.41 -3.04
N LEU A 192 7.33 10.46 -2.15
CA LEU A 192 6.89 9.07 -2.20
C LEU A 192 6.74 8.54 -0.78
N SER A 193 5.55 7.99 -0.48
CA SER A 193 5.21 7.43 0.84
C SER A 193 5.47 5.92 0.92
N ILE A 194 6.07 5.47 2.05
CA ILE A 194 6.16 4.05 2.40
C ILE A 194 5.75 3.79 3.85
N SER A 195 5.36 2.57 4.16
CA SER A 195 4.98 2.13 5.50
C SER A 195 5.70 0.85 5.91
N GLY A 196 6.31 0.85 7.09
CA GLY A 196 7.15 -0.25 7.56
C GLY A 196 6.40 -1.58 7.65
N HIS A 197 5.19 -1.57 8.18
CA HIS A 197 4.41 -2.80 8.38
C HIS A 197 3.92 -3.46 7.09
N LYS A 198 4.15 -2.88 5.93
CA LYS A 198 3.88 -3.49 4.62
C LYS A 198 5.10 -4.18 4.02
N ILE A 199 6.27 -3.99 4.63
CA ILE A 199 7.55 -4.53 4.16
C ILE A 199 8.28 -5.32 5.25
N HIS A 200 7.53 -5.92 6.18
CA HIS A 200 8.05 -6.74 7.28
C HIS A 200 8.84 -5.98 8.37
N ALA A 201 8.68 -4.66 8.46
CA ALA A 201 9.09 -3.84 9.59
C ALA A 201 7.95 -3.69 10.61
N PRO A 202 8.19 -3.10 11.80
CA PRO A 202 7.14 -2.92 12.79
C PRO A 202 6.07 -1.90 12.34
N GLN A 203 4.90 -1.99 12.95
CA GLN A 203 3.89 -0.93 12.91
C GLN A 203 4.42 0.33 13.60
N GLY A 204 3.85 1.49 13.30
CA GLY A 204 4.23 2.75 13.94
C GLY A 204 5.53 3.37 13.40
N VAL A 205 5.97 2.97 12.22
CA VAL A 205 7.09 3.58 11.48
C VAL A 205 6.81 3.57 9.98
N GLY A 206 7.23 4.62 9.30
CA GLY A 206 7.19 4.78 7.86
C GLY A 206 8.24 5.80 7.40
N ALA A 207 8.24 6.11 6.14
CA ALA A 207 9.09 7.16 5.60
C ALA A 207 8.43 7.87 4.43
N LEU A 208 8.74 9.15 4.29
CA LEU A 208 8.45 9.98 3.14
C LEU A 208 9.78 10.33 2.44
N TYR A 209 9.93 9.95 1.18
CA TYR A 209 10.90 10.56 0.31
C TYR A 209 10.43 11.97 -0.03
N VAL A 210 11.32 12.96 0.08
CA VAL A 210 11.10 14.35 -0.35
C VAL A 210 12.31 14.77 -1.17
N LYS A 211 12.09 15.03 -2.45
CA LYS A 211 13.10 15.41 -3.42
C LYS A 211 13.94 16.59 -2.94
N LYS A 212 15.25 16.51 -3.09
CA LYS A 212 16.18 17.58 -2.71
C LYS A 212 15.80 18.90 -3.35
N GLY A 213 15.70 19.95 -2.55
CA GLY A 213 15.30 21.30 -2.99
C GLY A 213 13.81 21.59 -2.85
N THR A 214 12.95 20.57 -2.69
CA THR A 214 11.52 20.76 -2.45
C THR A 214 11.31 21.10 -0.97
N ARG A 215 10.66 22.26 -0.71
CA ARG A 215 10.28 22.68 0.65
C ARG A 215 8.92 22.07 0.99
N ILE A 216 8.80 21.54 2.20
CA ILE A 216 7.56 21.00 2.72
C ILE A 216 7.28 21.60 4.10
N GLN A 217 6.03 21.98 4.36
CA GLN A 217 5.61 22.46 5.68
C GLN A 217 5.37 21.27 6.60
N PRO A 218 5.89 21.29 7.84
CA PRO A 218 5.67 20.19 8.78
C PRO A 218 4.21 20.15 9.25
N LEU A 219 3.67 18.93 9.43
CA LEU A 219 2.35 18.75 10.06
C LEU A 219 2.42 18.96 11.58
N PHE A 220 3.52 18.52 12.19
CA PHE A 220 3.73 18.64 13.63
C PHE A 220 4.77 19.72 13.92
N HIS A 221 4.43 20.60 14.85
CA HIS A 221 5.30 21.68 15.29
C HIS A 221 6.02 21.30 16.59
N GLY A 222 7.33 21.58 16.68
CA GLY A 222 8.15 21.23 17.85
C GLY A 222 9.66 21.33 17.58
N GLY A 223 10.44 20.36 18.06
CA GLY A 223 11.88 20.30 17.86
C GLY A 223 12.28 20.16 16.39
N ARG A 224 13.56 20.43 16.10
CA ARG A 224 14.11 20.45 14.72
C ARG A 224 14.51 19.05 14.20
N HIS A 225 13.78 18.00 14.60
CA HIS A 225 14.01 16.65 14.12
C HIS A 225 13.73 16.56 12.60
N GLU A 226 14.22 15.54 11.97
CA GLU A 226 14.07 15.30 10.53
C GLU A 226 14.35 16.57 9.68
N ARG A 227 15.37 17.34 10.07
CA ARG A 227 15.75 18.60 9.41
C ARG A 227 14.60 19.61 9.36
N SER A 228 13.86 19.74 10.44
CA SER A 228 12.66 20.61 10.61
C SER A 228 11.47 20.24 9.71
N ARG A 229 11.45 19.02 9.13
CA ARG A 229 10.32 18.54 8.32
C ARG A 229 9.33 17.70 9.10
N ARG A 230 9.76 17.13 10.24
CA ARG A 230 8.88 16.36 11.14
C ARG A 230 9.42 16.46 12.57
N ALA A 231 8.65 17.06 13.46
CA ALA A 231 9.02 17.22 14.87
C ALA A 231 8.70 15.95 15.69
N GLY A 232 9.37 15.82 16.84
CA GLY A 232 9.17 14.74 17.81
C GLY A 232 10.37 13.78 17.84
N THR A 233 10.64 13.25 19.06
CA THR A 233 11.71 12.28 19.29
C THR A 233 11.61 11.11 18.34
N GLU A 234 12.70 10.67 17.77
CA GLU A 234 12.78 9.58 16.80
C GLU A 234 12.41 8.23 17.47
N ASN A 235 11.59 7.46 16.78
CA ASN A 235 11.30 6.06 17.15
C ASN A 235 12.48 5.18 16.74
N VAL A 236 13.60 5.26 17.49
CA VAL A 236 14.86 4.60 17.12
C VAL A 236 14.67 3.11 16.82
N PRO A 237 14.03 2.29 17.70
CA PRO A 237 13.82 0.87 17.41
C PRO A 237 13.03 0.64 16.11
N GLY A 238 11.95 1.39 15.92
CA GLY A 238 11.12 1.30 14.70
C GLY A 238 11.87 1.68 13.45
N ILE A 239 12.66 2.77 13.49
CA ILE A 239 13.49 3.26 12.37
C ILE A 239 14.56 2.22 12.00
N VAL A 240 15.26 1.66 12.98
CA VAL A 240 16.25 0.60 12.77
C VAL A 240 15.62 -0.64 12.14
N GLY A 241 14.43 -1.02 12.63
CA GLY A 241 13.64 -2.11 12.04
C GLY A 241 13.25 -1.83 10.59
N LEU A 242 12.82 -0.60 10.28
CA LEU A 242 12.50 -0.18 8.91
C LEU A 242 13.74 -0.23 8.00
N GLY A 243 14.88 0.25 8.47
CA GLY A 243 16.15 0.18 7.74
C GLY A 243 16.56 -1.25 7.41
N LYS A 244 16.48 -2.16 8.40
CA LYS A 244 16.78 -3.59 8.18
C LYS A 244 15.82 -4.24 7.20
N ALA A 245 14.52 -3.97 7.31
CA ALA A 245 13.52 -4.47 6.37
C ALA A 245 13.74 -3.93 4.95
N ALA A 246 14.09 -2.66 4.80
CA ALA A 246 14.42 -2.04 3.52
C ALA A 246 15.65 -2.68 2.85
N GLN A 247 16.72 -2.93 3.63
CA GLN A 247 17.90 -3.66 3.16
C GLN A 247 17.49 -5.04 2.62
N MET A 248 16.78 -5.83 3.44
CA MET A 248 16.36 -7.19 3.06
C MET A 248 15.40 -7.21 1.86
N ALA A 249 14.57 -6.18 1.73
CA ALA A 249 13.66 -6.02 0.59
C ALA A 249 14.44 -5.76 -0.71
N LYS A 250 15.42 -4.84 -0.67
CA LYS A 250 16.28 -4.58 -1.83
C LYS A 250 17.05 -5.82 -2.26
N GLU A 251 17.69 -6.53 -1.32
CA GLU A 251 18.38 -7.79 -1.59
C GLU A 251 17.44 -8.85 -2.20
N GLY A 252 16.18 -8.92 -1.75
CA GLY A 252 15.17 -9.81 -2.29
C GLY A 252 14.81 -9.49 -3.74
N LEU A 253 14.59 -8.21 -4.05
CA LEU A 253 14.33 -7.76 -5.42
C LEU A 253 15.53 -8.05 -6.34
N ASP A 254 16.75 -7.80 -5.88
CA ASP A 254 17.98 -8.07 -6.64
C ASP A 254 18.15 -9.58 -6.94
N ARG A 255 17.63 -10.49 -6.09
CA ARG A 255 17.58 -11.94 -6.31
C ARG A 255 16.42 -12.42 -7.17
N GLY A 256 15.44 -11.55 -7.48
CA GLY A 256 14.23 -11.92 -8.22
C GLY A 256 13.16 -12.64 -7.37
N ASP A 257 13.09 -12.38 -6.07
CA ASP A 257 12.07 -12.94 -5.17
C ASP A 257 10.64 -12.50 -5.58
N ASP A 258 10.51 -11.33 -6.20
CA ASP A 258 9.28 -10.82 -6.81
C ASP A 258 8.72 -11.77 -7.90
N LYS A 259 9.57 -12.33 -8.76
CA LYS A 259 9.17 -13.26 -9.83
C LYS A 259 8.64 -14.57 -9.26
N LYS A 260 9.26 -15.08 -8.20
CA LYS A 260 8.79 -16.29 -7.49
C LYS A 260 7.43 -16.03 -6.84
N MET A 261 7.28 -14.86 -6.21
CA MET A 261 6.01 -14.44 -5.60
C MET A 261 4.90 -14.33 -6.65
N ALA A 262 5.19 -13.76 -7.81
CA ALA A 262 4.25 -13.67 -8.92
C ALA A 262 3.81 -15.05 -9.41
N ALA A 263 4.74 -15.99 -9.55
CA ALA A 263 4.41 -17.36 -9.98
C ALA A 263 3.49 -18.07 -8.97
N MET A 264 3.74 -17.91 -7.66
CA MET A 264 2.85 -18.47 -6.62
C MET A 264 1.46 -17.81 -6.64
N ARG A 265 1.39 -16.46 -6.80
CA ARG A 265 0.14 -15.73 -6.94
C ARG A 265 -0.65 -16.20 -8.16
N ASP A 266 0.01 -16.33 -9.32
CA ASP A 266 -0.63 -16.76 -10.56
C ASP A 266 -1.14 -18.20 -10.47
N ARG A 267 -0.39 -19.09 -9.81
CA ARG A 267 -0.82 -20.46 -9.52
C ARG A 267 -2.08 -20.49 -8.66
N LEU A 268 -2.12 -19.69 -7.59
CA LEU A 268 -3.31 -19.58 -6.73
C LEU A 268 -4.52 -19.07 -7.53
N GLU A 269 -4.35 -17.98 -8.27
CA GLU A 269 -5.38 -17.33 -9.08
C GLU A 269 -5.96 -18.30 -10.13
N GLN A 270 -5.10 -18.87 -10.96
CA GLN A 270 -5.50 -19.81 -12.01
C GLN A 270 -6.13 -21.08 -11.44
N GLY A 271 -5.59 -21.61 -10.37
CA GLY A 271 -6.11 -22.81 -9.71
C GLY A 271 -7.48 -22.61 -9.09
N ILE A 272 -7.78 -21.42 -8.54
CA ILE A 272 -9.12 -21.05 -8.05
C ILE A 272 -10.08 -20.91 -9.23
N LEU A 273 -9.72 -20.17 -10.28
CA LEU A 273 -10.58 -19.95 -11.44
C LEU A 273 -10.89 -21.25 -12.23
N ALA A 274 -9.97 -22.19 -12.25
CA ALA A 274 -10.19 -23.49 -12.88
C ALA A 274 -11.22 -24.36 -12.15
N GLN A 275 -11.45 -24.13 -10.85
CA GLN A 275 -12.31 -24.94 -10.00
C GLN A 275 -13.63 -24.23 -9.63
N VAL A 276 -13.68 -22.91 -9.76
CA VAL A 276 -14.84 -22.10 -9.33
C VAL A 276 -15.41 -21.38 -10.54
N ASN A 277 -16.56 -21.83 -11.02
CA ASN A 277 -17.34 -21.11 -12.04
C ASN A 277 -17.86 -19.78 -11.48
N GLU A 278 -18.23 -18.84 -12.35
CA GLU A 278 -18.80 -17.53 -11.97
C GLU A 278 -17.93 -16.82 -10.93
N ALA A 279 -16.61 -16.81 -11.21
CA ALA A 279 -15.60 -16.06 -10.51
C ALA A 279 -14.71 -15.35 -11.53
N GLY A 280 -14.15 -14.20 -11.14
CA GLY A 280 -13.29 -13.42 -12.04
C GLY A 280 -12.31 -12.55 -11.27
N VAL A 281 -11.18 -12.24 -11.90
CA VAL A 281 -10.12 -11.41 -11.32
C VAL A 281 -10.41 -9.94 -11.55
N ASN A 282 -10.45 -9.17 -10.48
CA ASN A 282 -10.54 -7.72 -10.52
C ASN A 282 -9.16 -7.13 -10.84
N GLY A 283 -9.08 -6.32 -11.91
CA GLY A 283 -7.80 -5.84 -12.44
C GLY A 283 -7.05 -6.87 -13.31
N ALA A 284 -7.77 -7.86 -13.88
CA ALA A 284 -7.19 -8.78 -14.86
C ALA A 284 -6.57 -8.01 -16.03
N ASN A 285 -5.46 -8.55 -16.58
CA ASN A 285 -4.70 -7.96 -17.71
C ASN A 285 -4.09 -6.57 -17.44
N ALA A 286 -4.12 -6.07 -16.21
CA ALA A 286 -3.35 -4.91 -15.79
C ALA A 286 -1.97 -5.33 -15.25
N PRO A 287 -0.94 -4.47 -15.35
CA PRO A 287 0.27 -4.64 -14.56
C PRO A 287 -0.08 -4.66 -13.07
N ARG A 288 0.44 -5.65 -12.32
CA ARG A 288 0.12 -5.81 -10.89
C ARG A 288 1.37 -6.08 -10.08
N VAL A 289 1.34 -5.71 -8.79
CA VAL A 289 2.34 -6.19 -7.83
C VAL A 289 2.34 -7.73 -7.75
N PRO A 290 3.49 -8.36 -7.47
CA PRO A 290 3.62 -9.81 -7.58
C PRO A 290 2.80 -10.62 -6.58
N ASN A 291 2.37 -10.01 -5.48
CA ASN A 291 1.82 -10.72 -4.33
C ASN A 291 0.30 -10.67 -4.20
N THR A 292 -0.42 -9.93 -5.06
CA THR A 292 -1.85 -9.63 -4.83
C THR A 292 -2.72 -10.20 -5.95
N SER A 293 -3.78 -10.91 -5.56
CA SER A 293 -4.90 -11.28 -6.42
C SER A 293 -6.21 -10.88 -5.73
N ASN A 294 -7.12 -10.25 -6.48
CA ASN A 294 -8.45 -9.88 -6.01
C ASN A 294 -9.46 -10.60 -6.90
N ILE A 295 -10.28 -11.48 -6.32
CA ILE A 295 -11.20 -12.36 -7.04
C ILE A 295 -12.61 -12.14 -6.53
N HIS A 296 -13.57 -11.82 -7.41
CA HIS A 296 -14.99 -11.85 -7.07
C HIS A 296 -15.56 -13.26 -7.29
N PHE A 297 -16.51 -13.63 -6.43
CA PHE A 297 -17.21 -14.91 -6.45
C PHE A 297 -18.72 -14.61 -6.48
N ASP A 298 -19.34 -14.70 -7.65
CA ASP A 298 -20.76 -14.38 -7.78
C ASP A 298 -21.64 -15.28 -6.87
N HIS A 299 -22.75 -14.71 -6.38
CA HIS A 299 -23.79 -15.36 -5.57
C HIS A 299 -23.43 -15.68 -4.12
N ILE A 300 -22.34 -15.11 -3.59
CA ILE A 300 -21.98 -15.20 -2.16
C ILE A 300 -21.71 -13.81 -1.58
N GLU A 301 -21.70 -13.72 -0.26
CA GLU A 301 -21.21 -12.53 0.46
C GLU A 301 -19.76 -12.75 0.87
N GLY A 302 -18.87 -11.80 0.53
CA GLY A 302 -17.43 -11.91 0.78
C GLY A 302 -17.09 -12.08 2.26
N GLU A 303 -17.76 -11.37 3.16
CA GLU A 303 -17.54 -11.54 4.61
C GLU A 303 -17.85 -12.96 5.08
N SER A 304 -18.92 -13.56 4.57
CA SER A 304 -19.27 -14.95 4.88
C SER A 304 -18.14 -15.90 4.43
N LEU A 305 -17.54 -15.61 3.27
CA LEU A 305 -16.40 -16.39 2.77
C LEU A 305 -15.14 -16.18 3.64
N VAL A 306 -14.82 -14.95 4.01
CA VAL A 306 -13.69 -14.65 4.91
C VAL A 306 -13.85 -15.39 6.25
N ILE A 307 -15.01 -15.29 6.89
CA ILE A 307 -15.29 -15.97 8.15
C ILE A 307 -15.18 -17.51 8.02
N ALA A 308 -15.77 -18.05 6.94
CA ALA A 308 -15.74 -19.50 6.72
C ALA A 308 -14.32 -20.03 6.45
N LEU A 309 -13.46 -19.25 5.79
CA LEU A 309 -12.06 -19.58 5.55
C LEU A 309 -11.22 -19.43 6.83
N ASP A 310 -11.43 -18.38 7.64
CA ASP A 310 -10.71 -18.18 8.91
C ASP A 310 -11.02 -19.29 9.92
N LEU A 311 -12.25 -19.74 10.03
CA LEU A 311 -12.64 -20.90 10.84
C LEU A 311 -11.88 -22.19 10.43
N LYS A 312 -11.49 -22.28 9.16
CA LYS A 312 -10.67 -23.35 8.61
C LYS A 312 -9.17 -22.97 8.51
N ARG A 313 -8.75 -21.88 9.19
CA ARG A 313 -7.35 -21.42 9.33
C ARG A 313 -6.70 -20.81 8.10
N LEU A 314 -7.46 -20.26 7.19
CA LEU A 314 -7.00 -19.46 6.08
C LEU A 314 -7.45 -18.00 6.27
N ALA A 315 -6.52 -17.12 6.58
CA ALA A 315 -6.79 -15.69 6.71
C ALA A 315 -6.66 -14.98 5.35
N VAL A 316 -7.73 -14.31 4.92
CA VAL A 316 -7.85 -13.49 3.72
C VAL A 316 -8.67 -12.23 4.05
N SER A 317 -8.84 -11.31 3.10
CA SER A 317 -9.60 -10.07 3.33
C SER A 317 -10.58 -9.79 2.19
N THR A 318 -11.65 -9.02 2.46
CA THR A 318 -12.49 -8.42 1.41
C THR A 318 -11.80 -7.24 0.70
N GLY A 319 -10.67 -6.75 1.25
CA GLY A 319 -9.96 -5.59 0.71
C GLY A 319 -10.49 -4.25 1.24
N ALA A 320 -11.80 -4.11 1.38
CA ALA A 320 -12.40 -2.92 1.99
C ALA A 320 -12.13 -2.90 3.52
N ALA A 321 -11.60 -1.80 4.03
CA ALA A 321 -11.44 -1.62 5.48
C ALA A 321 -12.83 -1.45 6.12
N CYS A 322 -13.22 -2.38 6.99
CA CYS A 322 -14.43 -2.27 7.81
C CYS A 322 -14.24 -1.15 8.86
N SER A 323 -14.53 0.10 8.52
CA SER A 323 -14.33 1.24 9.43
C SER A 323 -15.57 1.60 10.26
N SER A 324 -16.75 1.00 10.01
CA SER A 324 -18.00 1.49 10.66
C SER A 324 -19.13 0.48 10.82
N GLY A 325 -18.90 -0.83 10.68
CA GLY A 325 -19.97 -1.85 10.89
C GLY A 325 -21.05 -1.88 9.80
N ALA A 326 -21.03 -1.00 8.81
CA ALA A 326 -21.86 -1.08 7.61
C ALA A 326 -21.03 -1.66 6.46
N ILE A 327 -21.57 -2.68 5.80
CA ILE A 327 -20.93 -3.36 4.66
C ILE A 327 -21.08 -2.48 3.40
N GLU A 328 -20.30 -1.42 3.32
CA GLU A 328 -20.21 -0.65 2.08
C GLU A 328 -19.32 -1.41 1.07
N PRO A 329 -19.71 -1.47 -0.22
CA PRO A 329 -18.88 -2.07 -1.24
C PRO A 329 -17.59 -1.25 -1.40
N SER A 330 -16.48 -1.90 -1.74
CA SER A 330 -15.21 -1.23 -1.99
C SER A 330 -15.36 -0.08 -3.00
N HIS A 331 -14.95 1.14 -2.61
CA HIS A 331 -14.94 2.30 -3.50
C HIS A 331 -14.02 2.07 -4.71
N VAL A 332 -12.93 1.30 -4.54
CA VAL A 332 -12.01 0.92 -5.62
C VAL A 332 -12.73 0.08 -6.66
N LEU A 333 -13.39 -0.99 -6.24
CA LEU A 333 -14.08 -1.91 -7.15
C LEU A 333 -15.28 -1.23 -7.83
N ILE A 334 -16.00 -0.36 -7.11
CA ILE A 334 -17.07 0.46 -7.71
C ILE A 334 -16.51 1.43 -8.75
N ALA A 335 -15.38 2.10 -8.46
CA ALA A 335 -14.71 2.99 -9.42
C ALA A 335 -14.25 2.25 -10.68
N MET A 336 -13.90 0.96 -10.57
CA MET A 336 -13.58 0.08 -11.70
C MET A 336 -14.81 -0.39 -12.49
N GLY A 337 -16.03 -0.02 -12.06
CA GLY A 337 -17.28 -0.37 -12.75
C GLY A 337 -17.89 -1.72 -12.33
N LEU A 338 -17.42 -2.34 -11.26
CA LEU A 338 -18.06 -3.56 -10.73
C LEU A 338 -19.45 -3.22 -10.16
N ARG A 339 -20.39 -4.15 -10.33
CA ARG A 339 -21.68 -4.06 -9.64
C ARG A 339 -21.48 -4.17 -8.12
N PRO A 340 -22.30 -3.49 -7.30
CA PRO A 340 -22.16 -3.53 -5.84
C PRO A 340 -22.14 -4.95 -5.25
N GLU A 341 -22.88 -5.88 -5.86
CA GLU A 341 -22.91 -7.28 -5.44
C GLU A 341 -21.56 -7.97 -5.68
N GLN A 342 -20.92 -7.72 -6.84
CA GLN A 342 -19.61 -8.27 -7.16
C GLN A 342 -18.52 -7.65 -6.30
N ALA A 343 -18.60 -6.34 -6.06
CA ALA A 343 -17.66 -5.65 -5.17
C ALA A 343 -17.71 -6.22 -3.73
N ARG A 344 -18.91 -6.51 -3.21
CA ARG A 344 -19.08 -7.17 -1.90
C ARG A 344 -18.68 -8.63 -1.89
N ALA A 345 -18.76 -9.32 -3.04
CA ALA A 345 -18.37 -10.72 -3.20
C ALA A 345 -16.87 -10.90 -3.50
N SER A 346 -16.07 -9.85 -3.41
CA SER A 346 -14.66 -9.87 -3.77
C SER A 346 -13.77 -10.19 -2.57
N ILE A 347 -12.78 -11.06 -2.79
CA ILE A 347 -11.77 -11.46 -1.80
C ILE A 347 -10.39 -11.10 -2.32
N ARG A 348 -9.62 -10.44 -1.48
CA ARG A 348 -8.20 -10.19 -1.71
C ARG A 348 -7.37 -11.29 -1.06
N PHE A 349 -6.54 -11.93 -1.86
CA PHE A 349 -5.44 -12.80 -1.44
C PHE A 349 -4.14 -12.03 -1.61
N SER A 350 -3.38 -11.89 -0.55
CA SER A 350 -2.09 -11.22 -0.61
C SER A 350 -0.99 -12.03 0.08
N LEU A 351 -0.08 -12.55 -0.72
CA LEU A 351 1.03 -13.39 -0.32
C LEU A 351 2.10 -12.55 0.41
N GLY A 352 2.89 -13.19 1.25
CA GLY A 352 4.02 -12.58 1.94
C GLY A 352 5.29 -13.39 1.79
N LYS A 353 6.41 -12.88 2.29
CA LYS A 353 7.72 -13.53 2.22
C LYS A 353 7.73 -14.94 2.85
N GLN A 354 6.83 -15.20 3.80
CA GLN A 354 6.72 -16.47 4.50
C GLN A 354 5.73 -17.45 3.84
N THR A 355 5.01 -17.01 2.81
CA THR A 355 4.07 -17.87 2.09
C THR A 355 4.81 -18.99 1.36
N THR A 356 4.36 -20.22 1.54
CA THR A 356 4.96 -21.43 0.95
C THR A 356 4.05 -22.04 -0.12
N GLU A 357 4.61 -22.92 -0.96
CA GLU A 357 3.82 -23.73 -1.92
C GLU A 357 2.74 -24.57 -1.20
N ALA A 358 3.03 -25.08 0.00
CA ALA A 358 2.06 -25.84 0.79
C ALA A 358 0.87 -24.97 1.24
N ASP A 359 1.09 -23.66 1.49
CA ASP A 359 0.02 -22.72 1.81
C ASP A 359 -0.88 -22.48 0.59
N ILE A 360 -0.27 -22.41 -0.61
CA ILE A 360 -1.02 -22.27 -1.87
C ILE A 360 -1.87 -23.52 -2.12
N GLU A 361 -1.30 -24.74 -1.98
CA GLU A 361 -2.06 -25.97 -2.12
C GLU A 361 -3.21 -26.08 -1.12
N PHE A 362 -2.97 -25.68 0.12
CA PHE A 362 -4.01 -25.63 1.15
C PHE A 362 -5.16 -24.69 0.74
N ALA A 363 -4.84 -23.50 0.24
CA ALA A 363 -5.84 -22.54 -0.23
C ALA A 363 -6.61 -23.07 -1.45
N LEU A 364 -5.93 -23.71 -2.41
CA LEU A 364 -6.53 -24.30 -3.60
C LEU A 364 -7.50 -25.46 -3.30
N GLY A 365 -7.27 -26.21 -2.24
CA GLY A 365 -8.23 -27.21 -1.77
C GLY A 365 -9.41 -26.61 -1.05
N LEU A 366 -9.16 -25.58 -0.23
CA LEU A 366 -10.16 -25.05 0.72
C LEU A 366 -11.12 -24.04 0.09
N VAL A 367 -10.63 -23.12 -0.75
CA VAL A 367 -11.45 -22.01 -1.29
C VAL A 367 -12.59 -22.54 -2.17
N PRO A 368 -12.36 -23.43 -3.16
CA PRO A 368 -13.45 -23.96 -4.00
C PRO A 368 -14.52 -24.71 -3.21
N GLU A 369 -14.12 -25.56 -2.25
CA GLU A 369 -15.04 -26.28 -1.37
C GLU A 369 -15.92 -25.32 -0.58
N THR A 370 -15.31 -24.25 -0.02
CA THR A 370 -16.04 -23.28 0.81
C THR A 370 -17.00 -22.44 -0.02
N VAL A 371 -16.61 -22.02 -1.23
CA VAL A 371 -17.46 -21.29 -2.16
C VAL A 371 -18.67 -22.16 -2.57
N ALA A 372 -18.47 -23.41 -2.95
CA ALA A 372 -19.53 -24.34 -3.31
C ALA A 372 -20.56 -24.51 -2.17
N ARG A 373 -20.05 -24.67 -0.94
CA ARG A 373 -20.91 -24.79 0.25
C ARG A 373 -21.73 -23.52 0.51
N LEU A 374 -21.14 -22.33 0.41
CA LEU A 374 -21.84 -21.07 0.63
C LEU A 374 -22.88 -20.82 -0.48
N ARG A 375 -22.58 -21.13 -1.73
CA ARG A 375 -23.54 -21.05 -2.84
C ARG A 375 -24.74 -21.97 -2.62
N ALA A 376 -24.53 -23.21 -2.16
CA ALA A 376 -25.62 -24.15 -1.86
C ALA A 376 -26.57 -23.62 -0.76
N LEU A 377 -26.11 -22.75 0.13
CA LEU A 377 -26.91 -22.10 1.16
C LEU A 377 -27.53 -20.75 0.70
N SER A 378 -27.10 -20.22 -0.45
CA SER A 378 -27.53 -18.92 -0.95
C SER A 378 -28.90 -19.02 -1.66
N PRO A 379 -29.95 -18.31 -1.22
CA PRO A 379 -31.23 -18.28 -1.92
C PRO A 379 -31.15 -17.72 -3.34
N ARG A 380 -30.15 -16.89 -3.62
CA ARG A 380 -29.92 -16.28 -4.95
C ARG A 380 -29.41 -17.30 -5.95
N TYR A 381 -28.54 -18.22 -5.52
CA TYR A 381 -27.97 -19.26 -6.38
C TYR A 381 -29.01 -20.34 -6.75
N THR A 382 -29.82 -20.75 -5.79
CA THR A 382 -30.84 -21.79 -5.98
C THR A 382 -31.94 -21.37 -6.97
N LYS A 383 -32.28 -20.06 -7.05
CA LYS A 383 -33.26 -19.54 -8.01
C LYS A 383 -32.80 -19.59 -9.47
N GLN A 384 -31.52 -19.53 -9.75
CA GLN A 384 -31.01 -19.57 -11.13
C GLN A 384 -30.89 -21.00 -11.68
N THR A 385 -30.62 -21.99 -10.83
CA THR A 385 -30.53 -23.40 -11.23
C THR A 385 -31.93 -24.02 -11.53
N VAL A 386 -33.00 -23.39 -11.10
CA VAL A 386 -34.41 -23.84 -11.38
C VAL A 386 -34.98 -23.17 -12.64
N SER A 387 -34.32 -22.16 -13.22
CA SER A 387 -34.81 -21.38 -14.38
C SER A 387 -34.14 -21.81 -15.71
N THR A 388 -33.31 -22.83 -15.72
CA THR A 388 -32.68 -23.45 -16.90
C THR A 388 -33.15 -24.88 -17.10
#